data_4889e15e4e44aed1a4b148332caca001
#
_entry.id   4889e15e4e44aed1a4b148332caca001
#
_cell.length_a   1.000
_cell.length_b   1.000
_cell.length_c   1.000
_cell.angle_alpha   90.00
_cell.angle_beta   90.00
_cell.angle_gamma   90.00
#
_symmetry.space_group_name_H-M   'P 1'
#
loop_
_entity.id
_entity.type
_entity.pdbx_description
1 polymer ?
#
loop_
_entity_poly.entity_id
_entity_poly.type
_entity_poly.pdbx_seq_one_letter_code
_entity_poly.pdbx_strand_id
1 'polypeptide(L)'
;KFVNYNFIMPDRDNTYSTNQVKKISECHISNGKNNQLAAPKLNRWADLNRAIIDWWNNDAIEETSVRISEQNNFQFYDPIQKKILSDLFKRFRELYPKKNIDFEFEYITKEAIKEINGEEYGITTHFTYEFADSDYSEYIRLKTAHDPEPALIDRAIISKFQSENEDFITAALSKDDLIEIDMVENPDEIIDKHFEILENYINNKQKRTPGNHCNFCNMSSTCGQFPLVSEGKVNNRVRQLKVSKTNLVKLNNCERRAAWNVQYGLPREDYLEFETESDATKFHKYSQKLLVNSKENLDLNNIGNFHEVASDEDQVTRHNLFKKYQGLISELQEYSNLEIKDSEYQLGFTCIADGVDLKNGKAVDKKVATVFMGKADLVGRVDGVPLIIELKTRPEIPEDLLESQLYALGASKLLKVDEVIVLHIYSLDDKTTSKERRYEESELDSIKLKFEDIAMKTGSWLPYNALSPKYNVGDWCSFCEFKNTCLENRVSEGQQEVISLEKIVSKEKEALNRKKIEI
;
A
#
# COMPACT_ATOMS: atom_id res chain seq x y z
N LYS A 1 -11.62 -0.88 -37.40
CA LYS A 1 -10.35 -1.60 -37.22
C LYS A 1 -10.00 -1.52 -35.76
N PHE A 2 -10.07 -2.63 -35.03
CA PHE A 2 -9.60 -2.70 -33.65
C PHE A 2 -8.08 -2.58 -33.69
N VAL A 3 -7.56 -1.44 -33.25
CA VAL A 3 -6.13 -1.31 -32.99
C VAL A 3 -5.89 -2.01 -31.64
N ASN A 4 -5.26 -3.17 -31.70
CA ASN A 4 -4.71 -3.81 -30.51
C ASN A 4 -3.55 -2.93 -30.04
N TYR A 5 -3.81 -2.04 -29.11
CA TYR A 5 -2.75 -1.38 -28.36
C TYR A 5 -2.11 -2.43 -27.44
N ASN A 6 -1.29 -3.28 -28.01
CA ASN A 6 -0.28 -3.97 -27.24
C ASN A 6 0.64 -2.86 -26.70
N PHE A 7 0.78 -2.75 -25.39
CA PHE A 7 1.89 -2.03 -24.79
C PHE A 7 3.15 -2.50 -25.50
N ILE A 8 3.69 -1.69 -26.39
CA ILE A 8 4.96 -1.98 -27.06
C ILE A 8 6.03 -1.75 -25.99
N MET A 9 6.17 -2.73 -25.08
CA MET A 9 7.47 -2.91 -24.45
C MET A 9 8.43 -3.27 -25.56
N PRO A 10 9.63 -2.69 -25.62
CA PRO A 10 10.66 -3.21 -26.51
C PRO A 10 10.74 -4.73 -26.29
N ASP A 11 10.65 -5.49 -27.37
CA ASP A 11 10.51 -6.95 -27.37
C ASP A 11 11.82 -7.66 -26.96
N ARG A 12 12.54 -7.06 -26.01
CA ARG A 12 13.75 -7.60 -25.42
C ARG A 12 13.42 -8.28 -24.11
N ASP A 13 13.73 -9.54 -23.99
CA ASP A 13 13.56 -10.34 -22.76
C ASP A 13 14.25 -9.73 -21.53
N ASN A 14 15.20 -8.80 -21.73
CA ASN A 14 16.04 -8.18 -20.71
C ASN A 14 15.68 -6.71 -20.42
N THR A 15 14.47 -6.25 -20.72
CA THR A 15 14.02 -4.89 -20.42
C THR A 15 13.20 -4.84 -19.13
N TYR A 16 13.49 -3.86 -18.28
CA TYR A 16 12.85 -3.63 -16.97
C TYR A 16 12.30 -2.21 -16.88
N SER A 17 11.07 -2.04 -16.42
CA SER A 17 10.57 -0.70 -16.10
C SER A 17 11.25 -0.16 -14.85
N THR A 18 11.32 1.18 -14.71
CA THR A 18 11.83 1.85 -13.50
C THR A 18 11.12 1.35 -12.23
N ASN A 19 9.81 1.08 -12.29
CA ASN A 19 9.05 0.47 -11.19
C ASN A 19 9.50 -0.97 -10.87
N GLN A 20 9.92 -1.74 -11.87
CA GLN A 20 10.45 -3.08 -11.62
C GLN A 20 11.81 -3.00 -10.95
N VAL A 21 12.71 -2.11 -11.39
CA VAL A 21 14.02 -1.91 -10.76
C VAL A 21 13.87 -1.43 -9.33
N LYS A 22 12.93 -0.52 -9.06
CA LYS A 22 12.58 -0.12 -7.68
C LYS A 22 12.15 -1.31 -6.84
N LYS A 23 11.25 -2.18 -7.33
CA LYS A 23 10.85 -3.38 -6.61
C LYS A 23 11.99 -4.35 -6.37
N ILE A 24 12.92 -4.48 -7.33
CA ILE A 24 14.14 -5.30 -7.18
C ILE A 24 15.03 -4.75 -6.06
N SER A 25 15.22 -3.43 -5.97
CA SER A 25 16.02 -2.82 -4.90
C SER A 25 15.47 -3.11 -3.51
N GLU A 26 14.15 -3.22 -3.39
CA GLU A 26 13.45 -3.53 -2.15
C GLU A 26 13.50 -5.03 -1.83
N CYS A 27 13.25 -5.88 -2.84
CA CYS A 27 13.24 -7.34 -2.68
C CYS A 27 13.36 -8.07 -4.03
N HIS A 28 14.39 -8.88 -4.21
CA HIS A 28 14.63 -9.59 -5.47
C HIS A 28 13.48 -10.52 -5.88
N ILE A 29 12.78 -11.14 -4.91
CA ILE A 29 11.65 -12.05 -5.20
C ILE A 29 10.45 -11.30 -5.77
N SER A 30 10.26 -10.02 -5.46
CA SER A 30 9.09 -9.25 -5.85
C SER A 30 8.93 -9.06 -7.37
N ASN A 31 9.99 -9.27 -8.13
CA ASN A 31 10.05 -9.00 -9.57
C ASN A 31 10.20 -10.25 -10.46
N GLY A 32 9.71 -11.40 -10.05
CA GLY A 32 9.75 -12.56 -10.95
C GLY A 32 9.06 -12.25 -12.29
N LYS A 33 9.81 -12.24 -13.43
CA LYS A 33 9.26 -12.07 -14.79
C LYS A 33 8.17 -13.10 -15.14
N ASN A 34 8.17 -14.25 -14.47
CA ASN A 34 7.17 -15.30 -14.65
C ASN A 34 5.83 -15.01 -13.94
N ASN A 35 5.68 -13.82 -13.38
CA ASN A 35 4.47 -13.38 -12.69
C ASN A 35 3.48 -12.70 -13.65
N GLN A 36 3.23 -13.30 -14.80
CA GLN A 36 2.00 -13.00 -15.50
C GLN A 36 0.85 -13.38 -14.58
N LEU A 37 0.32 -12.37 -13.90
CA LEU A 37 -0.90 -12.50 -13.13
C LEU A 37 -1.96 -13.11 -14.02
N ALA A 38 -2.47 -14.25 -13.62
CA ALA A 38 -3.59 -14.85 -14.29
C ALA A 38 -4.80 -13.94 -14.15
N ALA A 39 -5.36 -13.63 -15.25
CA ALA A 39 -6.51 -12.78 -15.55
C ALA A 39 -6.19 -11.27 -15.67
N PRO A 40 -6.71 -10.61 -16.70
CA PRO A 40 -6.66 -9.17 -16.79
C PRO A 40 -7.42 -8.61 -15.58
N LYS A 41 -6.68 -8.12 -14.61
CA LYS A 41 -7.27 -7.28 -13.58
C LYS A 41 -7.78 -6.04 -14.29
N LEU A 42 -9.01 -5.62 -14.00
CA LEU A 42 -9.45 -4.30 -14.39
C LEU A 42 -8.43 -3.30 -13.85
N ASN A 43 -7.77 -2.63 -14.77
CA ASN A 43 -6.77 -1.64 -14.44
C ASN A 43 -7.35 -0.27 -14.79
N ARG A 44 -7.97 0.38 -13.80
CA ARG A 44 -8.57 1.71 -13.95
C ARG A 44 -7.61 2.72 -14.57
N TRP A 45 -6.34 2.63 -14.22
CA TRP A 45 -5.33 3.52 -14.77
C TRP A 45 -5.11 3.28 -16.27
N ALA A 46 -4.99 2.02 -16.70
CA ALA A 46 -4.85 1.69 -18.12
C ALA A 46 -6.10 2.04 -18.93
N ASP A 47 -7.30 1.86 -18.34
CA ASP A 47 -8.56 2.19 -19.00
C ASP A 47 -8.74 3.70 -19.11
N LEU A 48 -8.33 4.48 -18.10
CA LEU A 48 -8.29 5.94 -18.13
C LEU A 48 -7.34 6.45 -19.23
N ASN A 49 -6.13 5.89 -19.31
CA ASN A 49 -5.16 6.25 -20.35
C ASN A 49 -5.71 6.02 -21.75
N ARG A 50 -6.32 4.85 -22.00
CA ARG A 50 -6.95 4.56 -23.31
C ARG A 50 -8.07 5.54 -23.63
N ALA A 51 -8.92 5.85 -22.64
CA ALA A 51 -10.00 6.81 -22.85
C ALA A 51 -9.49 8.20 -23.20
N ILE A 52 -8.36 8.63 -22.60
CA ILE A 52 -7.73 9.91 -22.91
C ILE A 52 -7.13 9.90 -24.33
N ILE A 53 -6.40 8.86 -24.71
CA ILE A 53 -5.84 8.70 -26.05
C ILE A 53 -6.95 8.68 -27.09
N ASP A 54 -7.99 7.88 -26.89
CA ASP A 54 -9.13 7.79 -27.79
C ASP A 54 -9.87 9.13 -27.92
N TRP A 55 -10.03 9.86 -26.83
CA TRP A 55 -10.64 11.18 -26.86
C TRP A 55 -9.80 12.19 -27.61
N TRP A 56 -8.47 12.16 -27.44
CA TRP A 56 -7.59 13.13 -28.11
C TRP A 56 -7.52 12.88 -29.62
N ASN A 57 -7.32 11.64 -30.03
CA ASN A 57 -7.11 11.27 -31.43
C ASN A 57 -8.39 11.27 -32.28
N ASN A 58 -9.56 11.41 -31.66
CA ASN A 58 -10.82 11.46 -32.38
C ASN A 58 -11.52 12.80 -32.19
N ASP A 59 -11.99 13.40 -33.29
CA ASP A 59 -12.68 14.71 -33.29
C ASP A 59 -14.09 14.68 -32.68
N ALA A 60 -14.61 13.52 -32.35
CA ALA A 60 -15.94 13.37 -31.79
C ALA A 60 -15.99 13.89 -30.35
N ILE A 61 -16.52 15.07 -30.18
CA ILE A 61 -16.36 15.97 -29.03
C ILE A 61 -17.39 15.72 -27.91
N GLU A 62 -18.37 14.85 -28.08
CA GLU A 62 -19.49 14.82 -27.15
C GLU A 62 -19.37 13.71 -26.10
N GLU A 63 -19.56 14.13 -24.85
CA GLU A 63 -19.76 13.40 -23.60
C GLU A 63 -18.66 12.43 -23.12
N THR A 64 -17.98 12.88 -22.09
CA THR A 64 -16.99 12.16 -21.28
C THR A 64 -17.43 10.73 -20.90
N SER A 65 -18.72 10.53 -20.64
CA SER A 65 -19.31 9.25 -20.29
C SER A 65 -19.28 8.23 -21.43
N VAL A 66 -19.44 8.68 -22.67
CA VAL A 66 -19.49 7.80 -23.85
C VAL A 66 -18.13 7.17 -24.11
N ARG A 67 -17.06 7.93 -24.07
CA ARG A 67 -15.70 7.45 -24.37
C ARG A 67 -15.19 6.43 -23.37
N ILE A 68 -15.40 6.68 -22.08
CA ILE A 68 -15.05 5.71 -21.04
C ILE A 68 -15.95 4.47 -21.15
N SER A 69 -17.23 4.64 -21.49
CA SER A 69 -18.16 3.52 -21.61
C SER A 69 -17.86 2.62 -22.80
N GLU A 70 -17.18 3.12 -23.83
CA GLU A 70 -16.75 2.35 -25.00
C GLU A 70 -15.54 1.44 -24.70
N GLN A 71 -14.82 1.67 -23.61
CA GLN A 71 -13.71 0.81 -23.23
C GLN A 71 -14.21 -0.61 -22.88
N ASN A 72 -13.54 -1.62 -23.41
CA ASN A 72 -13.96 -3.03 -23.27
C ASN A 72 -14.18 -3.50 -21.83
N ASN A 73 -13.53 -2.88 -20.87
CA ASN A 73 -13.62 -3.25 -19.46
C ASN A 73 -14.65 -2.43 -18.68
N PHE A 74 -15.15 -1.31 -19.23
CA PHE A 74 -16.00 -0.39 -18.49
C PHE A 74 -17.31 -1.05 -17.99
N GLN A 75 -17.86 -1.97 -18.78
CA GLN A 75 -19.05 -2.72 -18.40
C GLN A 75 -18.90 -3.54 -17.10
N PHE A 76 -17.67 -3.92 -16.77
CA PHE A 76 -17.36 -4.72 -15.57
C PHE A 76 -17.14 -3.88 -14.32
N TYR A 77 -17.07 -2.56 -14.44
CA TYR A 77 -16.96 -1.67 -13.29
C TYR A 77 -18.33 -1.42 -12.66
N ASP A 78 -18.35 -1.37 -11.34
CA ASP A 78 -19.52 -0.93 -10.59
C ASP A 78 -19.75 0.60 -10.70
N PRO A 79 -20.90 1.12 -10.25
CA PRO A 79 -21.22 2.54 -10.36
C PRO A 79 -20.18 3.47 -9.71
N ILE A 80 -19.59 3.06 -8.57
CA ILE A 80 -18.57 3.86 -7.87
C ILE A 80 -17.31 3.99 -8.72
N GLN A 81 -16.83 2.86 -9.22
CA GLN A 81 -15.61 2.84 -10.05
C GLN A 81 -15.83 3.57 -11.39
N LYS A 82 -17.03 3.48 -11.97
CA LYS A 82 -17.42 4.25 -13.16
C LYS A 82 -17.38 5.75 -12.89
N LYS A 83 -17.95 6.20 -11.78
CA LYS A 83 -17.90 7.61 -11.36
C LYS A 83 -16.46 8.10 -11.20
N ILE A 84 -15.62 7.33 -10.48
CA ILE A 84 -14.21 7.69 -10.29
C ILE A 84 -13.48 7.86 -11.62
N LEU A 85 -13.65 6.94 -12.57
CA LEU A 85 -13.04 7.04 -13.89
C LEU A 85 -13.54 8.28 -14.64
N SER A 86 -14.84 8.55 -14.61
CA SER A 86 -15.43 9.72 -15.24
C SER A 86 -14.92 11.03 -14.63
N ASP A 87 -14.81 11.10 -13.31
CA ASP A 87 -14.30 12.27 -12.60
C ASP A 87 -12.81 12.53 -12.91
N LEU A 88 -11.99 11.47 -12.92
CA LEU A 88 -10.56 11.57 -13.28
C LEU A 88 -10.37 12.02 -14.74
N PHE A 89 -11.17 11.49 -15.65
CA PHE A 89 -11.13 11.89 -17.05
C PHE A 89 -11.56 13.34 -17.24
N LYS A 90 -12.61 13.80 -16.54
CA LYS A 90 -13.05 15.17 -16.55
C LYS A 90 -11.95 16.12 -16.04
N ARG A 91 -11.33 15.79 -14.91
CA ARG A 91 -10.19 16.55 -14.35
C ARG A 91 -9.04 16.65 -15.34
N PHE A 92 -8.67 15.56 -16.00
CA PHE A 92 -7.64 15.61 -17.03
C PHE A 92 -7.98 16.60 -18.14
N ARG A 93 -9.22 16.59 -18.65
CA ARG A 93 -9.67 17.53 -19.69
C ARG A 93 -9.67 18.99 -19.24
N GLU A 94 -9.95 19.25 -17.99
CA GLU A 94 -9.93 20.59 -17.40
C GLU A 94 -8.49 21.09 -17.23
N LEU A 95 -7.58 20.24 -16.78
CA LEU A 95 -6.17 20.56 -16.63
C LEU A 95 -5.44 20.69 -17.96
N TYR A 96 -5.76 19.80 -18.89
CA TYR A 96 -5.10 19.72 -20.18
C TYR A 96 -6.14 19.76 -21.32
N PRO A 97 -6.66 20.96 -21.65
CA PRO A 97 -7.66 21.13 -22.69
C PRO A 97 -7.06 20.80 -24.08
N LYS A 98 -7.85 20.13 -24.90
CA LYS A 98 -7.46 19.80 -26.27
C LYS A 98 -7.10 21.09 -27.02
N LYS A 99 -5.84 21.23 -27.40
CA LYS A 99 -5.36 22.31 -28.25
C LYS A 99 -5.84 22.01 -29.66
N ASN A 100 -6.25 23.01 -30.44
CA ASN A 100 -6.75 22.89 -31.80
C ASN A 100 -5.58 22.61 -32.77
N ILE A 101 -4.99 21.43 -32.71
CA ILE A 101 -3.79 21.11 -33.46
C ILE A 101 -3.89 19.67 -33.97
N ASP A 102 -3.35 19.40 -35.16
CA ASP A 102 -3.27 18.10 -35.84
C ASP A 102 -2.24 17.14 -35.18
N PHE A 103 -2.29 16.99 -33.84
CA PHE A 103 -1.36 16.13 -33.13
C PHE A 103 -2.01 14.83 -32.69
N GLU A 104 -1.26 13.75 -32.80
CA GLU A 104 -1.64 12.44 -32.31
C GLU A 104 -1.00 12.17 -30.94
N PHE A 105 -1.78 11.65 -29.99
CA PHE A 105 -1.25 11.12 -28.74
C PHE A 105 -0.75 9.70 -28.94
N GLU A 106 0.49 9.48 -28.57
CA GLU A 106 1.10 8.16 -28.53
C GLU A 106 1.60 7.80 -27.14
N TYR A 107 1.72 6.51 -26.90
CA TYR A 107 2.33 5.99 -25.69
C TYR A 107 3.80 5.73 -25.94
N ILE A 108 4.67 6.48 -25.26
CA ILE A 108 6.11 6.43 -25.51
C ILE A 108 6.88 5.91 -24.31
N THR A 109 7.97 5.24 -24.62
CA THR A 109 8.97 4.78 -23.66
C THR A 109 10.33 5.33 -24.01
N LYS A 110 11.05 5.87 -23.00
CA LYS A 110 12.49 6.15 -23.13
C LYS A 110 13.26 5.07 -22.38
N GLU A 111 14.38 4.62 -22.95
CA GLU A 111 15.14 3.47 -22.46
C GLU A 111 16.62 3.84 -22.29
N ALA A 112 17.16 3.54 -21.12
CA ALA A 112 18.63 3.48 -20.91
C ALA A 112 19.08 2.03 -21.08
N ILE A 113 20.19 1.81 -21.80
CA ILE A 113 20.72 0.48 -22.13
C ILE A 113 22.14 0.34 -21.56
N LYS A 114 22.44 -0.84 -21.00
CA LYS A 114 23.78 -1.23 -20.53
C LYS A 114 24.03 -2.71 -20.75
N GLU A 115 25.26 -3.06 -21.11
CA GLU A 115 25.70 -4.45 -21.19
C GLU A 115 26.05 -4.98 -19.80
N ILE A 116 25.47 -6.14 -19.42
CA ILE A 116 25.77 -6.87 -18.19
C ILE A 116 26.02 -8.33 -18.56
N ASN A 117 27.19 -8.84 -18.17
CA ASN A 117 27.61 -10.24 -18.45
C ASN A 117 27.55 -10.63 -19.95
N GLY A 118 27.80 -9.68 -20.85
CA GLY A 118 27.76 -9.92 -22.31
C GLY A 118 26.37 -9.89 -22.93
N GLU A 119 25.35 -9.49 -22.20
CA GLU A 119 23.98 -9.30 -22.67
C GLU A 119 23.52 -7.84 -22.45
N GLU A 120 22.75 -7.31 -23.41
CA GLU A 120 22.15 -5.98 -23.27
C GLU A 120 20.92 -6.01 -22.37
N TYR A 121 20.90 -5.11 -21.40
CA TYR A 121 19.77 -4.85 -20.49
C TYR A 121 19.26 -3.43 -20.63
N GLY A 122 17.95 -3.26 -20.57
CA GLY A 122 17.30 -1.96 -20.66
C GLY A 122 16.54 -1.59 -19.40
N ILE A 123 16.58 -0.30 -19.03
CA ILE A 123 15.68 0.29 -18.02
C ILE A 123 14.81 1.32 -18.72
N THR A 124 13.48 1.10 -18.69
CA THR A 124 12.51 1.96 -19.38
C THR A 124 11.70 2.79 -18.42
N THR A 125 11.49 4.06 -18.80
CA THR A 125 10.44 4.90 -18.22
C THR A 125 9.29 5.07 -19.22
N HIS A 126 8.06 5.20 -18.70
CA HIS A 126 6.86 5.27 -19.52
C HIS A 126 6.24 6.65 -19.43
N PHE A 127 6.01 7.27 -20.57
CA PHE A 127 5.20 8.47 -20.72
C PHE A 127 3.87 8.09 -21.34
N THR A 128 2.83 8.76 -20.94
CA THR A 128 1.50 8.42 -21.39
C THR A 128 1.21 9.05 -22.74
N TYR A 129 1.83 10.20 -23.04
CA TYR A 129 1.52 10.97 -24.24
C TYR A 129 2.75 11.69 -24.73
N GLU A 130 2.93 11.70 -26.03
CA GLU A 130 3.84 12.56 -26.75
C GLU A 130 3.04 13.52 -27.63
N PHE A 131 3.48 14.74 -27.63
CA PHE A 131 3.03 15.79 -28.51
C PHE A 131 4.18 16.08 -29.47
N ALA A 132 4.04 15.79 -30.73
CA ALA A 132 5.05 16.13 -31.71
C ALA A 132 4.47 17.15 -32.70
N ASP A 133 4.93 18.37 -32.58
CA ASP A 133 5.00 19.30 -33.71
C ASP A 133 6.36 19.15 -34.38
N SER A 134 6.52 19.59 -35.61
CA SER A 134 7.81 19.57 -36.31
C SER A 134 8.95 20.24 -35.52
N ASP A 135 8.65 21.13 -34.59
CA ASP A 135 9.61 21.95 -33.86
C ASP A 135 9.54 21.81 -32.32
N TYR A 136 8.55 21.09 -31.77
CA TYR A 136 8.34 21.00 -30.31
C TYR A 136 7.63 19.71 -29.93
N SER A 137 8.08 19.05 -28.85
CA SER A 137 7.46 17.84 -28.29
C SER A 137 7.16 18.01 -26.80
N GLU A 138 5.93 17.70 -26.41
CA GLU A 138 5.51 17.72 -25.02
C GLU A 138 5.16 16.32 -24.54
N TYR A 139 5.84 15.85 -23.49
CA TYR A 139 5.62 14.55 -22.90
C TYR A 139 4.81 14.70 -21.62
N ILE A 140 3.67 14.02 -21.55
CA ILE A 140 2.80 14.08 -20.38
C ILE A 140 2.77 12.73 -19.68
N ARG A 141 3.02 12.76 -18.37
CA ARG A 141 2.86 11.63 -17.49
C ARG A 141 1.59 11.80 -16.66
N LEU A 142 0.69 10.83 -16.74
CA LEU A 142 -0.52 10.83 -15.92
C LEU A 142 -0.24 10.24 -14.55
N LYS A 143 -0.59 10.94 -13.48
CA LYS A 143 -0.51 10.48 -12.09
C LYS A 143 -1.83 10.66 -11.36
N THR A 144 -2.28 9.60 -10.70
CA THR A 144 -3.47 9.59 -9.84
C THR A 144 -3.12 9.43 -8.35
N ALA A 145 -1.83 9.33 -8.02
CA ALA A 145 -1.33 9.21 -6.65
C ALA A 145 -1.14 10.59 -6.00
N HIS A 146 -1.07 10.62 -4.67
CA HIS A 146 -0.81 11.86 -3.92
C HIS A 146 0.57 12.46 -4.19
N ASP A 147 1.58 11.62 -4.44
CA ASP A 147 2.90 12.08 -4.85
C ASP A 147 2.95 12.17 -6.39
N PRO A 148 2.92 13.38 -6.93
CA PRO A 148 2.92 13.59 -8.38
C PRO A 148 4.32 13.47 -8.99
N GLU A 149 5.38 13.56 -8.20
CA GLU A 149 6.73 13.55 -8.74
C GLU A 149 7.10 12.19 -9.33
N PRO A 150 7.75 12.15 -10.50
CA PRO A 150 8.35 10.92 -11.02
C PRO A 150 9.47 10.45 -10.10
N ALA A 151 9.71 9.14 -10.05
CA ALA A 151 10.85 8.61 -9.34
C ALA A 151 12.17 9.18 -9.90
N LEU A 152 13.18 9.31 -9.05
CA LEU A 152 14.48 9.88 -9.44
C LEU A 152 15.08 9.22 -10.68
N ILE A 153 14.93 7.90 -10.84
CA ILE A 153 15.37 7.17 -12.04
C ILE A 153 14.57 7.54 -13.30
N ASP A 154 13.27 7.78 -13.18
CA ASP A 154 12.46 8.26 -14.30
C ASP A 154 12.99 9.62 -14.76
N ARG A 155 13.22 10.55 -13.81
CA ARG A 155 13.78 11.88 -14.06
C ARG A 155 15.16 11.80 -14.70
N ALA A 156 16.01 10.90 -14.24
CA ALA A 156 17.35 10.71 -14.81
C ALA A 156 17.31 10.22 -16.26
N ILE A 157 16.42 9.26 -16.58
CA ILE A 157 16.25 8.78 -17.96
C ILE A 157 15.72 9.90 -18.86
N ILE A 158 14.75 10.69 -18.37
CA ILE A 158 14.23 11.86 -19.08
C ILE A 158 15.35 12.85 -19.36
N SER A 159 16.07 13.27 -18.30
CA SER A 159 17.16 14.25 -18.41
C SER A 159 18.26 13.83 -19.39
N LYS A 160 18.57 12.53 -19.46
CA LYS A 160 19.58 11.99 -20.37
C LYS A 160 19.16 12.10 -21.84
N PHE A 161 17.87 11.95 -22.14
CA PHE A 161 17.36 11.87 -23.50
C PHE A 161 16.53 13.09 -23.91
N GLN A 162 16.50 14.13 -23.11
CA GLN A 162 15.82 15.38 -23.45
C GLN A 162 16.61 16.16 -24.48
N SER A 163 15.90 16.67 -25.50
CA SER A 163 16.40 17.69 -26.44
C SER A 163 15.93 19.08 -26.03
N GLU A 164 16.51 20.13 -26.65
CA GLU A 164 16.17 21.55 -26.33
C GLU A 164 14.71 21.92 -26.61
N ASN A 165 14.01 21.10 -27.42
CA ASN A 165 12.62 21.35 -27.83
C ASN A 165 11.63 20.35 -27.19
N GLU A 166 11.96 19.75 -26.05
CA GLU A 166 11.11 18.80 -25.36
C GLU A 166 10.76 19.24 -23.95
N ASP A 167 9.48 19.32 -23.63
CA ASP A 167 8.98 19.54 -22.27
C ASP A 167 8.40 18.28 -21.66
N PHE A 168 8.58 18.15 -20.35
CA PHE A 168 8.10 16.99 -19.59
C PHE A 168 7.24 17.44 -18.42
N ILE A 169 5.97 17.02 -18.43
CA ILE A 169 4.95 17.47 -17.48
C ILE A 169 4.30 16.25 -16.81
N THR A 170 4.00 16.36 -15.54
CA THR A 170 3.11 15.44 -14.82
C THR A 170 1.72 16.05 -14.68
N ALA A 171 0.70 15.42 -15.24
CA ALA A 171 -0.69 15.73 -14.94
C ALA A 171 -1.10 15.06 -13.63
N ALA A 172 -1.05 15.82 -12.54
CA ALA A 172 -1.31 15.33 -11.18
C ALA A 172 -2.81 15.42 -10.86
N LEU A 173 -3.60 14.44 -11.29
CA LEU A 173 -5.06 14.45 -11.16
C LEU A 173 -5.57 14.46 -9.70
N SER A 174 -4.75 14.04 -8.75
CA SER A 174 -5.08 14.13 -7.32
C SER A 174 -4.94 15.56 -6.75
N LYS A 175 -4.13 16.40 -7.40
CA LYS A 175 -3.85 17.78 -6.97
C LYS A 175 -4.48 18.82 -7.88
N ASP A 176 -5.13 18.38 -8.97
CA ASP A 176 -5.67 19.25 -10.03
C ASP A 176 -4.60 20.23 -10.59
N ASP A 177 -3.38 19.72 -10.84
CA ASP A 177 -2.23 20.53 -11.23
C ASP A 177 -1.40 19.90 -12.36
N LEU A 178 -0.73 20.74 -13.14
CA LEU A 178 0.29 20.36 -14.11
C LEU A 178 1.66 20.75 -13.54
N ILE A 179 2.50 19.74 -13.32
CA ILE A 179 3.78 19.94 -12.65
C ILE A 179 4.90 19.64 -13.65
N GLU A 180 5.74 20.63 -13.91
CA GLU A 180 6.98 20.43 -14.66
C GLU A 180 7.88 19.41 -13.96
N ILE A 181 8.54 18.57 -14.75
CA ILE A 181 9.48 17.57 -14.21
C ILE A 181 10.86 18.21 -14.16
N ASP A 182 11.36 18.42 -12.93
CA ASP A 182 12.72 18.93 -12.73
C ASP A 182 13.77 17.98 -13.28
N MET A 183 14.66 18.50 -14.10
CA MET A 183 15.77 17.75 -14.66
C MET A 183 16.86 17.47 -13.61
N VAL A 184 17.59 16.38 -13.82
CA VAL A 184 18.66 15.93 -12.91
C VAL A 184 20.01 16.32 -13.49
N GLU A 185 20.87 16.94 -12.67
CA GLU A 185 22.20 17.40 -13.10
C GLU A 185 23.13 16.27 -13.55
N ASN A 186 23.09 15.10 -12.87
CA ASN A 186 23.97 13.95 -13.15
C ASN A 186 23.15 12.68 -13.46
N PRO A 187 22.44 12.60 -14.58
CA PRO A 187 21.56 11.48 -14.90
C PRO A 187 22.29 10.14 -15.02
N ASP A 188 23.51 10.12 -15.56
CA ASP A 188 24.28 8.90 -15.76
C ASP A 188 24.63 8.21 -14.43
N GLU A 189 24.99 8.95 -13.41
CA GLU A 189 25.30 8.39 -12.08
C GLU A 189 24.08 7.66 -11.47
N ILE A 190 22.90 8.25 -11.62
CA ILE A 190 21.65 7.66 -11.12
C ILE A 190 21.29 6.42 -11.92
N ILE A 191 21.42 6.48 -13.24
CA ILE A 191 21.15 5.35 -14.14
C ILE A 191 22.11 4.19 -13.83
N ASP A 192 23.40 4.48 -13.67
CA ASP A 192 24.41 3.48 -13.34
C ASP A 192 24.13 2.78 -12.00
N LYS A 193 23.77 3.50 -10.95
CA LYS A 193 23.34 2.91 -9.67
C LYS A 193 22.15 1.95 -9.83
N HIS A 194 21.22 2.25 -10.73
CA HIS A 194 20.08 1.37 -10.99
C HIS A 194 20.48 0.14 -11.82
N PHE A 195 21.45 0.26 -12.70
CA PHE A 195 22.05 -0.90 -13.36
C PHE A 195 22.85 -1.78 -12.41
N GLU A 196 23.54 -1.23 -11.41
CA GLU A 196 24.17 -2.02 -10.34
C GLU A 196 23.16 -2.83 -9.52
N ILE A 197 21.99 -2.24 -9.21
CA ILE A 197 20.88 -2.95 -8.57
C ILE A 197 20.42 -4.11 -9.45
N LEU A 198 20.26 -3.88 -10.74
CA LEU A 198 19.82 -4.88 -11.70
C LEU A 198 20.86 -6.02 -11.85
N GLU A 199 22.13 -5.69 -11.92
CA GLU A 199 23.24 -6.65 -11.96
C GLU A 199 23.27 -7.52 -10.71
N ASN A 200 23.15 -6.93 -9.52
CA ASN A 200 23.03 -7.66 -8.27
C ASN A 200 21.81 -8.60 -8.25
N TYR A 201 20.69 -8.19 -8.82
CA TYR A 201 19.51 -9.04 -8.97
C TYR A 201 19.77 -10.22 -9.91
N ILE A 202 20.40 -9.97 -11.07
CA ILE A 202 20.73 -11.00 -12.06
C ILE A 202 21.60 -12.09 -11.43
N ASN A 203 22.56 -11.67 -10.60
CA ASN A 203 23.50 -12.57 -9.93
C ASN A 203 22.89 -13.27 -8.68
N ASN A 204 21.88 -12.68 -8.02
CA ASN A 204 21.34 -13.11 -6.72
C ASN A 204 19.80 -13.16 -6.68
N LYS A 205 19.17 -13.79 -7.68
CA LYS A 205 17.70 -13.76 -7.93
C LYS A 205 16.79 -14.21 -6.77
N GLN A 206 17.33 -14.85 -5.73
CA GLN A 206 16.51 -15.45 -4.65
C GLN A 206 16.59 -14.72 -3.30
N LYS A 207 17.25 -13.57 -3.24
CA LYS A 207 17.35 -12.83 -1.99
C LYS A 207 15.98 -12.26 -1.60
N ARG A 208 15.48 -12.70 -0.43
CA ARG A 208 14.24 -12.19 0.18
C ARG A 208 14.59 -11.14 1.22
N THR A 209 13.97 -10.00 1.12
CA THR A 209 14.13 -8.88 2.07
C THR A 209 12.75 -8.36 2.45
N PRO A 210 12.18 -8.78 3.59
CA PRO A 210 10.88 -8.29 4.04
C PRO A 210 10.92 -6.79 4.35
N GLY A 211 9.84 -6.06 4.02
CA GLY A 211 9.75 -4.62 4.24
C GLY A 211 8.38 -4.05 3.82
N ASN A 212 8.25 -2.73 3.81
CA ASN A 212 6.99 -2.03 3.48
C ASN A 212 6.43 -2.40 2.10
N HIS A 213 7.31 -2.71 1.13
CA HIS A 213 6.92 -3.16 -0.22
C HIS A 213 6.11 -4.47 -0.21
N CYS A 214 6.17 -5.28 0.86
CA CYS A 214 5.34 -6.49 0.99
C CYS A 214 3.85 -6.18 0.89
N ASN A 215 3.42 -5.00 1.32
CA ASN A 215 2.03 -4.54 1.21
C ASN A 215 1.56 -4.45 -0.26
N PHE A 216 2.46 -4.25 -1.20
CA PHE A 216 2.17 -4.11 -2.63
C PHE A 216 2.70 -5.28 -3.47
N CYS A 217 3.41 -6.24 -2.86
CA CYS A 217 4.07 -7.34 -3.56
C CYS A 217 3.07 -8.40 -4.02
N ASN A 218 3.03 -8.69 -5.32
CA ASN A 218 2.16 -9.71 -5.89
C ASN A 218 2.56 -11.15 -5.54
N MET A 219 3.75 -11.34 -4.94
CA MET A 219 4.31 -12.62 -4.54
C MET A 219 4.12 -12.94 -3.05
N SER A 220 3.44 -12.07 -2.31
CA SER A 220 3.34 -12.20 -0.84
C SER A 220 2.85 -13.59 -0.38
N SER A 221 1.89 -14.19 -1.10
CA SER A 221 1.34 -15.51 -0.76
C SER A 221 2.24 -16.70 -1.15
N THR A 222 3.29 -16.48 -1.94
CA THR A 222 4.15 -17.56 -2.49
C THR A 222 5.62 -17.41 -2.16
N CYS A 223 6.07 -16.25 -1.67
CA CYS A 223 7.49 -16.00 -1.38
C CYS A 223 7.99 -16.65 -0.09
N GLY A 224 7.12 -17.22 0.74
CA GLY A 224 7.46 -17.86 2.01
C GLY A 224 7.66 -16.91 3.20
N GLN A 225 7.55 -15.59 3.03
CA GLN A 225 7.55 -14.63 4.15
C GLN A 225 6.26 -14.73 4.97
N PHE A 226 5.14 -15.04 4.31
CA PHE A 226 3.84 -15.22 4.92
C PHE A 226 3.40 -16.70 4.74
N PRO A 227 3.82 -17.60 5.65
CA PRO A 227 3.61 -19.03 5.52
C PRO A 227 2.12 -19.37 5.32
N LEU A 228 1.87 -20.41 4.54
CA LEU A 228 0.52 -20.95 4.38
C LEU A 228 0.12 -21.70 5.65
N VAL A 229 -1.01 -21.33 6.25
CA VAL A 229 -1.55 -21.95 7.47
C VAL A 229 -2.77 -22.84 7.23
N SER A 230 -3.55 -22.57 6.17
CA SER A 230 -4.68 -23.40 5.76
C SER A 230 -4.24 -24.58 4.90
N GLU A 231 -5.12 -25.57 4.75
CA GLU A 231 -4.89 -26.66 3.81
C GLU A 231 -4.91 -26.18 2.35
N GLY A 232 -4.08 -26.81 1.50
CA GLY A 232 -4.04 -26.53 0.07
C GLY A 232 -2.70 -26.04 -0.43
N LYS A 233 -2.67 -25.52 -1.65
CA LYS A 233 -1.48 -24.98 -2.32
C LYS A 233 -1.79 -23.62 -2.93
N VAL A 234 -0.93 -22.65 -2.70
CA VAL A 234 -0.96 -21.37 -3.39
C VAL A 234 -0.08 -21.44 -4.64
N ASN A 235 -0.58 -20.92 -5.74
CA ASN A 235 0.21 -20.63 -6.93
C ASN A 235 -0.08 -19.19 -7.40
N ASN A 236 0.72 -18.69 -8.31
CA ASN A 236 0.62 -17.30 -8.81
C ASN A 236 -0.70 -16.99 -9.54
N ARG A 237 -1.54 -18.01 -9.79
CA ARG A 237 -2.83 -17.86 -10.49
C ARG A 237 -4.01 -17.71 -9.53
N VAL A 238 -3.79 -17.89 -8.24
CA VAL A 238 -4.82 -17.70 -7.22
C VAL A 238 -4.99 -16.19 -6.97
N ARG A 239 -6.24 -15.71 -6.95
CA ARG A 239 -6.55 -14.33 -6.56
C ARG A 239 -6.00 -14.08 -5.17
N GLN A 240 -5.27 -12.99 -4.98
CA GLN A 240 -4.66 -12.63 -3.71
C GLN A 240 -5.30 -11.38 -3.13
N LEU A 241 -5.69 -11.45 -1.87
CA LEU A 241 -6.08 -10.30 -1.04
C LEU A 241 -5.04 -10.06 0.03
N LYS A 242 -4.82 -8.81 0.41
CA LYS A 242 -3.88 -8.42 1.46
C LYS A 242 -4.59 -7.64 2.54
N VAL A 243 -4.70 -8.25 3.70
CA VAL A 243 -5.35 -7.65 4.86
C VAL A 243 -4.27 -7.26 5.86
N SER A 244 -3.93 -5.96 5.89
CA SER A 244 -3.01 -5.42 6.89
C SER A 244 -3.67 -5.42 8.28
N LYS A 245 -2.86 -5.32 9.34
CA LYS A 245 -3.37 -5.18 10.73
C LYS A 245 -4.42 -4.07 10.84
N THR A 246 -4.20 -2.92 10.21
CA THR A 246 -5.15 -1.80 10.20
C THR A 246 -6.45 -2.15 9.49
N ASN A 247 -6.37 -2.85 8.34
CA ASN A 247 -7.56 -3.28 7.62
C ASN A 247 -8.31 -4.42 8.32
N LEU A 248 -7.61 -5.23 9.12
CA LEU A 248 -8.22 -6.25 9.97
C LEU A 248 -9.11 -5.62 11.05
N VAL A 249 -8.66 -4.53 11.68
CA VAL A 249 -9.47 -3.72 12.61
C VAL A 249 -10.68 -3.10 11.89
N LYS A 250 -10.46 -2.52 10.70
CA LYS A 250 -11.56 -1.96 9.89
C LYS A 250 -12.59 -3.03 9.52
N LEU A 251 -12.13 -4.25 9.19
CA LEU A 251 -12.99 -5.38 8.84
C LEU A 251 -13.89 -5.79 10.02
N ASN A 252 -13.37 -5.76 11.22
CA ASN A 252 -14.13 -6.04 12.42
C ASN A 252 -15.28 -5.03 12.64
N ASN A 253 -15.04 -3.77 12.31
CA ASN A 253 -15.99 -2.68 12.47
C ASN A 253 -16.96 -2.56 11.28
N CYS A 254 -16.43 -2.57 10.06
CA CYS A 254 -17.20 -2.43 8.82
C CYS A 254 -16.51 -3.15 7.68
N GLU A 255 -17.12 -4.23 7.19
CA GLU A 255 -16.58 -5.04 6.10
C GLU A 255 -16.35 -4.22 4.82
N ARG A 256 -17.33 -3.36 4.43
CA ARG A 256 -17.25 -2.50 3.25
C ARG A 256 -16.05 -1.54 3.34
N ARG A 257 -15.81 -0.92 4.48
CA ARG A 257 -14.66 -0.04 4.71
C ARG A 257 -13.33 -0.76 4.48
N ALA A 258 -13.19 -2.00 5.00
CA ALA A 258 -12.00 -2.82 4.78
C ALA A 258 -11.86 -3.22 3.30
N ALA A 259 -12.93 -3.70 2.68
CA ALA A 259 -12.93 -4.14 1.29
C ALA A 259 -12.59 -3.00 0.32
N TRP A 260 -13.07 -1.77 0.58
CA TRP A 260 -12.77 -0.61 -0.25
C TRP A 260 -11.28 -0.26 -0.23
N ASN A 261 -10.59 -0.49 0.88
CA ASN A 261 -9.14 -0.39 0.95
C ASN A 261 -8.42 -1.58 0.28
N VAL A 262 -8.82 -2.82 0.66
CA VAL A 262 -8.09 -4.05 0.34
C VAL A 262 -8.30 -4.52 -1.09
N GLN A 263 -9.58 -4.58 -1.50
CA GLN A 263 -9.98 -5.18 -2.76
C GLN A 263 -10.12 -4.16 -3.89
N TYR A 264 -10.71 -3.03 -3.60
CA TYR A 264 -11.12 -2.09 -4.64
C TYR A 264 -10.18 -0.90 -4.76
N GLY A 265 -9.38 -0.60 -3.73
CA GLY A 265 -8.43 0.50 -3.73
C GLY A 265 -9.11 1.82 -4.10
N LEU A 266 -10.27 2.11 -3.49
CA LEU A 266 -10.98 3.35 -3.75
C LEU A 266 -10.16 4.54 -3.24
N PRO A 267 -10.22 5.70 -3.90
CA PRO A 267 -9.61 6.91 -3.39
C PRO A 267 -10.24 7.25 -2.05
N ARG A 268 -9.41 7.68 -1.13
CA ARG A 268 -9.83 8.16 0.18
C ARG A 268 -10.31 9.60 0.04
N GLU A 269 -11.34 9.95 0.78
CA GLU A 269 -11.75 11.35 0.93
C GLU A 269 -10.65 12.09 1.71
N ASP A 270 -10.35 13.32 1.29
CA ASP A 270 -9.21 14.06 1.83
C ASP A 270 -9.35 14.22 3.35
N TYR A 271 -8.43 13.61 4.05
CA TYR A 271 -8.11 14.01 5.41
C TYR A 271 -7.09 15.13 5.32
N LEU A 272 -7.26 16.15 6.15
CA LEU A 272 -6.22 17.13 6.41
C LEU A 272 -4.92 16.38 6.67
N GLU A 273 -3.99 16.40 5.71
CA GLU A 273 -2.64 15.92 5.93
C GLU A 273 -2.06 16.79 7.06
N PHE A 274 -1.79 16.16 8.19
CA PHE A 274 -0.99 16.82 9.20
C PHE A 274 0.42 16.94 8.62
N GLU A 275 0.86 18.15 8.35
CA GLU A 275 2.19 18.45 7.83
C GLU A 275 3.32 18.01 8.78
N THR A 276 2.99 17.67 10.01
CA THR A 276 3.96 17.28 11.05
C THR A 276 3.79 15.83 11.48
N GLU A 277 4.92 15.14 11.61
CA GLU A 277 4.99 13.78 12.16
C GLU A 277 4.42 13.77 13.60
N SER A 278 3.49 12.85 13.89
CA SER A 278 2.87 12.79 15.22
C SER A 278 3.87 12.34 16.29
N ASP A 279 3.66 12.76 17.54
CA ASP A 279 4.48 12.31 18.69
C ASP A 279 4.50 10.78 18.83
N ALA A 280 3.40 10.11 18.47
CA ALA A 280 3.34 8.66 18.42
C ALA A 280 4.36 8.08 17.42
N THR A 281 4.41 8.60 16.19
CA THR A 281 5.34 8.16 15.16
C THR A 281 6.79 8.44 15.57
N LYS A 282 7.05 9.62 16.14
CA LYS A 282 8.38 10.00 16.65
C LYS A 282 8.83 9.07 17.79
N PHE A 283 7.93 8.77 18.73
CA PHE A 283 8.21 7.84 19.83
C PHE A 283 8.61 6.45 19.32
N HIS A 284 7.87 5.89 18.36
CA HIS A 284 8.21 4.60 17.74
C HIS A 284 9.58 4.65 17.06
N LYS A 285 9.81 5.66 16.21
CA LYS A 285 11.06 5.85 15.46
C LYS A 285 12.29 5.90 16.36
N TYR A 286 12.26 6.73 17.40
CA TYR A 286 13.40 6.88 18.31
C TYR A 286 13.61 5.65 19.18
N SER A 287 12.53 5.07 19.72
CA SER A 287 12.61 3.86 20.54
C SER A 287 13.17 2.66 19.75
N GLN A 288 12.69 2.44 18.53
CA GLN A 288 13.16 1.37 17.66
C GLN A 288 14.65 1.54 17.32
N LYS A 289 15.08 2.76 16.95
CA LYS A 289 16.48 3.06 16.64
C LYS A 289 17.42 2.77 17.79
N LEU A 290 17.02 3.11 19.01
CA LEU A 290 17.83 2.89 20.21
C LEU A 290 17.90 1.44 20.62
N LEU A 291 16.77 0.73 20.59
CA LEU A 291 16.68 -0.64 21.06
C LEU A 291 17.36 -1.65 20.12
N VAL A 292 17.28 -1.44 18.81
CA VAL A 292 17.91 -2.34 17.82
C VAL A 292 19.43 -2.12 17.74
N ASN A 293 19.91 -0.91 17.97
CA ASN A 293 21.35 -0.63 17.91
C ASN A 293 22.15 -1.13 19.13
N SER A 294 21.47 -1.54 20.20
CA SER A 294 22.10 -2.10 21.40
C SER A 294 22.45 -3.58 21.25
N LYS A 295 23.24 -3.95 20.23
CA LYS A 295 23.40 -5.31 19.68
C LYS A 295 23.98 -6.40 20.60
N GLU A 296 24.67 -6.10 21.67
CA GLU A 296 25.39 -7.14 22.45
C GLU A 296 25.06 -7.20 23.96
N ASN A 297 24.54 -6.16 24.50
CA ASN A 297 23.92 -6.13 25.82
C ASN A 297 22.93 -4.96 25.78
N LEU A 298 21.65 -5.24 25.86
CA LEU A 298 20.65 -4.22 26.14
C LEU A 298 21.02 -3.56 27.46
N ASP A 299 21.97 -2.62 27.40
CA ASP A 299 22.20 -1.73 28.52
C ASP A 299 21.01 -0.78 28.58
N LEU A 300 19.90 -1.33 29.12
CA LEU A 300 18.69 -0.61 29.37
C LEU A 300 18.92 0.60 30.28
N ASN A 301 20.12 0.72 30.88
CA ASN A 301 20.53 1.87 31.66
C ASN A 301 21.14 3.00 30.82
N ASN A 302 21.46 2.76 29.52
CA ASN A 302 22.04 3.79 28.65
C ASN A 302 20.94 4.73 28.09
N ILE A 303 20.27 5.42 28.98
CA ILE A 303 19.23 6.43 28.70
C ILE A 303 19.86 7.68 28.03
N GLY A 304 21.19 7.85 28.14
CA GLY A 304 21.90 9.04 27.65
C GLY A 304 21.77 9.30 26.15
N ASN A 305 21.64 8.24 25.34
CA ASN A 305 21.59 8.37 23.88
C ASN A 305 20.24 8.85 23.32
N PHE A 306 19.18 8.88 24.13
CA PHE A 306 17.85 9.34 23.64
C PHE A 306 17.89 10.81 23.20
N HIS A 307 18.52 11.66 24.00
CA HIS A 307 18.61 13.10 23.70
C HIS A 307 19.46 13.37 22.43
N GLU A 308 20.42 12.53 22.14
CA GLU A 308 21.20 12.60 20.90
C GLU A 308 20.36 12.20 19.68
N VAL A 309 19.63 11.10 19.78
CA VAL A 309 18.79 10.58 18.69
C VAL A 309 17.60 11.49 18.38
N ALA A 310 17.06 12.17 19.39
CA ALA A 310 15.94 13.11 19.27
C ALA A 310 16.41 14.58 19.26
N SER A 311 17.63 14.86 18.80
CA SER A 311 18.24 16.20 18.82
C SER A 311 17.55 17.23 17.93
N ASP A 312 16.82 16.76 16.92
CA ASP A 312 16.03 17.54 15.96
C ASP A 312 14.70 18.04 16.53
N GLU A 313 14.27 17.51 17.69
CA GLU A 313 13.03 17.91 18.32
C GLU A 313 13.19 19.13 19.26
N ASP A 314 12.11 19.91 19.41
CA ASP A 314 12.07 20.95 20.43
C ASP A 314 12.18 20.38 21.86
N GLN A 315 12.51 21.24 22.82
CA GLN A 315 12.80 20.81 24.19
C GLN A 315 11.61 20.14 24.89
N VAL A 316 10.38 20.61 24.63
CA VAL A 316 9.16 20.10 25.29
C VAL A 316 8.81 18.73 24.70
N THR A 317 8.75 18.63 23.39
CA THR A 317 8.52 17.37 22.67
C THR A 317 9.55 16.31 23.08
N ARG A 318 10.84 16.66 23.06
CA ARG A 318 11.93 15.77 23.46
C ARG A 318 11.78 15.27 24.90
N HIS A 319 11.40 16.14 25.84
CA HIS A 319 11.18 15.76 27.23
C HIS A 319 10.01 14.77 27.38
N ASN A 320 8.89 15.02 26.70
CA ASN A 320 7.73 14.14 26.75
C ASN A 320 8.02 12.76 26.15
N LEU A 321 8.69 12.72 25.00
CA LEU A 321 9.10 11.47 24.35
C LEU A 321 10.11 10.71 25.21
N PHE A 322 11.05 11.40 25.86
CA PHE A 322 12.00 10.79 26.79
C PHE A 322 11.32 10.14 28.00
N LYS A 323 10.33 10.80 28.58
CA LYS A 323 9.56 10.23 29.69
C LYS A 323 8.84 8.93 29.29
N LYS A 324 8.25 8.90 28.10
CA LYS A 324 7.64 7.67 27.53
C LYS A 324 8.69 6.57 27.31
N TYR A 325 9.87 6.94 26.82
CA TYR A 325 10.97 6.01 26.61
C TYR A 325 11.50 5.43 27.93
N GLN A 326 11.62 6.24 28.99
CA GLN A 326 11.99 5.75 30.34
C GLN A 326 10.97 4.72 30.85
N GLY A 327 9.68 4.97 30.66
CA GLY A 327 8.63 4.01 31.00
C GLY A 327 8.75 2.71 30.20
N LEU A 328 9.02 2.80 28.90
CA LEU A 328 9.27 1.64 28.03
C LEU A 328 10.46 0.81 28.55
N ILE A 329 11.57 1.45 28.88
CA ILE A 329 12.76 0.77 29.41
C ILE A 329 12.45 0.08 30.74
N SER A 330 11.71 0.74 31.62
CA SER A 330 11.30 0.15 32.91
C SER A 330 10.49 -1.15 32.74
N GLU A 331 9.54 -1.18 31.80
CA GLU A 331 8.76 -2.38 31.49
C GLU A 331 9.66 -3.50 30.89
N LEU A 332 10.61 -3.15 30.01
CA LEU A 332 11.51 -4.13 29.40
C LEU A 332 12.54 -4.70 30.40
N GLN A 333 12.91 -3.96 31.45
CA GLN A 333 13.83 -4.42 32.49
C GLN A 333 13.26 -5.57 33.35
N GLU A 334 11.94 -5.77 33.32
CA GLU A 334 11.30 -6.90 34.00
C GLU A 334 11.63 -8.25 33.34
N TYR A 335 12.13 -8.25 32.09
CA TYR A 335 12.45 -9.44 31.34
C TYR A 335 13.95 -9.77 31.44
N SER A 336 14.29 -10.85 32.12
CA SER A 336 15.64 -11.43 32.07
C SER A 336 15.91 -12.04 30.68
N ASN A 337 17.17 -12.01 30.22
CA ASN A 337 17.59 -12.58 28.93
C ASN A 337 16.79 -12.08 27.71
N LEU A 338 16.38 -10.81 27.75
CA LEU A 338 15.71 -10.16 26.63
C LEU A 338 16.75 -9.84 25.52
N GLU A 339 16.47 -10.32 24.31
CA GLU A 339 17.19 -9.98 23.09
C GLU A 339 16.25 -9.27 22.12
N ILE A 340 16.57 -8.05 21.67
CA ILE A 340 15.88 -7.38 20.56
C ILE A 340 16.73 -7.52 19.31
N LYS A 341 16.14 -8.06 18.23
CA LYS A 341 16.88 -8.42 17.00
C LYS A 341 16.63 -7.48 15.85
N ASP A 342 15.38 -7.00 15.71
CA ASP A 342 14.98 -6.18 14.57
C ASP A 342 13.79 -5.30 14.93
N SER A 343 13.56 -4.28 14.11
CA SER A 343 12.39 -3.40 14.19
C SER A 343 11.64 -3.37 12.88
N GLU A 344 10.39 -2.90 12.92
CA GLU A 344 9.54 -2.79 11.73
C GLU A 344 9.43 -4.08 10.91
N TYR A 345 9.48 -5.22 11.58
CA TYR A 345 9.56 -6.53 10.94
C TYR A 345 8.21 -6.97 10.40
N GLN A 346 8.16 -7.38 9.12
CA GLN A 346 6.95 -7.87 8.48
C GLN A 346 6.62 -9.29 8.95
N LEU A 347 5.53 -9.43 9.67
CA LEU A 347 4.97 -10.71 10.15
C LEU A 347 3.58 -10.94 9.58
N GLY A 348 3.22 -12.21 9.49
CA GLY A 348 1.90 -12.61 9.03
C GLY A 348 1.90 -14.01 8.44
N PHE A 349 0.82 -14.35 7.75
CA PHE A 349 0.59 -15.66 7.17
C PHE A 349 -0.44 -15.59 6.05
N THR A 350 -0.59 -16.70 5.33
CA THR A 350 -1.54 -16.83 4.21
C THR A 350 -2.60 -17.87 4.56
N CYS A 351 -3.87 -17.56 4.37
CA CYS A 351 -4.98 -18.51 4.36
C CYS A 351 -5.51 -18.67 2.94
N ILE A 352 -5.85 -19.89 2.56
CA ILE A 352 -6.62 -20.16 1.34
C ILE A 352 -8.04 -20.53 1.75
N ALA A 353 -9.01 -19.88 1.14
CA ALA A 353 -10.42 -20.16 1.34
C ALA A 353 -11.15 -20.29 0.00
N ASP A 354 -12.34 -20.89 0.04
CA ASP A 354 -13.28 -20.79 -1.06
C ASP A 354 -13.74 -19.34 -1.20
N GLY A 355 -13.85 -18.87 -2.42
CA GLY A 355 -14.18 -17.49 -2.70
C GLY A 355 -14.60 -17.32 -4.15
N VAL A 356 -14.58 -16.09 -4.62
CA VAL A 356 -15.08 -15.72 -5.95
C VAL A 356 -13.98 -15.01 -6.74
N ASP A 357 -13.89 -15.33 -8.02
CA ASP A 357 -13.03 -14.62 -8.99
C ASP A 357 -13.83 -14.32 -10.25
N LEU A 358 -13.26 -13.56 -11.19
CA LEU A 358 -13.86 -13.30 -12.49
C LEU A 358 -13.24 -14.15 -13.58
N LYS A 359 -14.12 -14.76 -14.41
CA LYS A 359 -13.74 -15.39 -15.66
C LYS A 359 -14.67 -14.88 -16.75
N ASN A 360 -14.11 -14.21 -17.76
CA ASN A 360 -14.88 -13.62 -18.88
C ASN A 360 -16.05 -12.73 -18.39
N GLY A 361 -15.79 -11.88 -17.39
CA GLY A 361 -16.79 -10.96 -16.82
C GLY A 361 -17.85 -11.59 -15.92
N LYS A 362 -17.79 -12.91 -15.66
CA LYS A 362 -18.73 -13.61 -14.78
C LYS A 362 -18.01 -14.04 -13.50
N ALA A 363 -18.72 -13.92 -12.38
CA ALA A 363 -18.27 -14.45 -11.11
C ALA A 363 -18.22 -15.98 -11.18
N VAL A 364 -17.10 -16.57 -10.75
CA VAL A 364 -16.89 -18.02 -10.69
C VAL A 364 -16.29 -18.38 -9.34
N ASP A 365 -16.71 -19.51 -8.80
CA ASP A 365 -16.14 -20.03 -7.56
C ASP A 365 -14.66 -20.44 -7.80
N LYS A 366 -13.80 -19.95 -6.94
CA LYS A 366 -12.37 -20.26 -6.96
C LYS A 366 -11.76 -20.16 -5.57
N LYS A 367 -10.60 -20.79 -5.39
CA LYS A 367 -9.79 -20.52 -4.22
C LYS A 367 -9.23 -19.08 -4.26
N VAL A 368 -9.24 -18.41 -3.11
CA VAL A 368 -8.68 -17.07 -2.89
C VAL A 368 -7.65 -17.16 -1.77
N ALA A 369 -6.50 -16.56 -1.98
CA ALA A 369 -5.46 -16.45 -0.96
C ALA A 369 -5.58 -15.10 -0.24
N THR A 370 -5.85 -15.13 1.06
CA THR A 370 -5.82 -13.93 1.90
C THR A 370 -4.51 -13.93 2.69
N VAL A 371 -3.68 -12.92 2.44
CA VAL A 371 -2.44 -12.67 3.16
C VAL A 371 -2.73 -11.69 4.28
N PHE A 372 -2.71 -12.18 5.50
CA PHE A 372 -2.78 -11.35 6.71
C PHE A 372 -1.38 -10.91 7.07
N MET A 373 -1.18 -9.61 7.27
CA MET A 373 0.15 -9.06 7.50
C MET A 373 0.12 -7.84 8.42
N GLY A 374 1.19 -7.70 9.17
CA GLY A 374 1.46 -6.53 9.99
C GLY A 374 2.95 -6.27 10.09
N LYS A 375 3.30 -5.05 10.44
CA LYS A 375 4.66 -4.65 10.73
C LYS A 375 4.77 -4.51 12.24
N ALA A 376 5.50 -5.45 12.86
CA ALA A 376 5.76 -5.44 14.29
C ALA A 376 6.78 -4.34 14.62
N ASP A 377 6.55 -3.59 15.70
CA ASP A 377 7.44 -2.51 16.08
C ASP A 377 8.83 -3.02 16.43
N LEU A 378 8.90 -4.10 17.22
CA LEU A 378 10.15 -4.77 17.57
C LEU A 378 9.94 -6.29 17.61
N VAL A 379 10.97 -7.02 17.24
CA VAL A 379 11.01 -8.49 17.35
C VAL A 379 12.29 -8.95 18.03
N GLY A 380 12.15 -10.01 18.84
CA GLY A 380 13.27 -10.52 19.62
C GLY A 380 13.01 -11.88 20.23
N ARG A 381 13.63 -12.13 21.39
CA ARG A 381 13.43 -13.33 22.20
C ARG A 381 13.52 -12.98 23.69
N VAL A 382 12.83 -13.73 24.50
CA VAL A 382 13.02 -13.79 25.95
C VAL A 382 13.12 -15.25 26.36
N ASP A 383 14.19 -15.62 27.06
CA ASP A 383 14.52 -17.01 27.42
C ASP A 383 14.45 -17.99 26.23
N GLY A 384 14.84 -17.53 25.04
CA GLY A 384 14.80 -18.33 23.82
C GLY A 384 13.45 -18.36 23.11
N VAL A 385 12.34 -17.97 23.75
CA VAL A 385 11.00 -17.89 23.15
C VAL A 385 10.89 -16.63 22.27
N PRO A 386 10.37 -16.74 21.05
CA PRO A 386 10.13 -15.56 20.20
C PRO A 386 9.21 -14.54 20.88
N LEU A 387 9.65 -13.28 20.84
CA LEU A 387 8.94 -12.14 21.41
C LEU A 387 8.65 -11.12 20.32
N ILE A 388 7.41 -10.65 20.26
CA ILE A 388 6.97 -9.52 19.46
C ILE A 388 6.56 -8.41 20.42
N ILE A 389 7.06 -7.20 20.22
CA ILE A 389 6.71 -6.02 21.02
C ILE A 389 5.99 -5.01 20.12
N GLU A 390 4.83 -4.57 20.59
CA GLU A 390 4.04 -3.48 19.99
C GLU A 390 3.99 -2.30 20.95
N LEU A 391 4.37 -1.14 20.44
CA LEU A 391 4.34 0.11 21.17
C LEU A 391 3.02 0.83 20.90
N LYS A 392 2.36 1.30 21.93
CA LYS A 392 1.09 2.03 21.83
C LYS A 392 1.19 3.31 22.66
N THR A 393 0.76 4.42 22.06
CA THR A 393 0.68 5.74 22.75
C THR A 393 -0.77 6.08 23.13
N ARG A 394 -1.63 5.08 23.16
CA ARG A 394 -3.04 5.13 23.55
C ARG A 394 -3.36 4.01 24.53
N PRO A 395 -4.49 4.09 25.26
CA PRO A 395 -4.96 2.98 26.08
C PRO A 395 -5.23 1.70 25.29
N GLU A 396 -5.24 0.57 25.97
CA GLU A 396 -5.64 -0.72 25.40
C GLU A 396 -7.07 -0.65 24.82
N ILE A 397 -7.23 -1.27 23.66
CA ILE A 397 -8.52 -1.46 23.01
C ILE A 397 -8.72 -2.94 22.64
N PRO A 398 -9.98 -3.42 22.48
CA PRO A 398 -10.26 -4.83 22.18
C PRO A 398 -9.55 -5.34 20.90
N GLU A 399 -9.32 -4.48 19.94
CA GLU A 399 -8.68 -4.79 18.67
C GLU A 399 -7.20 -5.17 18.82
N ASP A 400 -6.53 -4.76 19.91
CA ASP A 400 -5.13 -5.13 20.19
C ASP A 400 -4.99 -6.65 20.37
N LEU A 401 -6.03 -7.34 20.81
CA LEU A 401 -6.05 -8.79 20.86
C LEU A 401 -5.96 -9.42 19.47
N LEU A 402 -6.68 -8.88 18.49
CA LEU A 402 -6.67 -9.39 17.12
C LEU A 402 -5.32 -9.17 16.44
N GLU A 403 -4.69 -8.03 16.69
CA GLU A 403 -3.32 -7.73 16.25
C GLU A 403 -2.32 -8.71 16.87
N SER A 404 -2.41 -8.95 18.18
CA SER A 404 -1.59 -9.91 18.91
C SER A 404 -1.70 -11.33 18.31
N GLN A 405 -2.92 -11.79 18.03
CA GLN A 405 -3.19 -13.09 17.41
C GLN A 405 -2.60 -13.21 15.99
N LEU A 406 -2.66 -12.14 15.19
CA LEU A 406 -2.04 -12.10 13.86
C LEU A 406 -0.53 -12.32 13.96
N TYR A 407 0.14 -11.61 14.86
CA TYR A 407 1.58 -11.74 15.04
C TYR A 407 2.00 -13.09 15.62
N ALA A 408 1.28 -13.57 16.61
CA ALA A 408 1.59 -14.85 17.24
C ALA A 408 1.54 -16.01 16.23
N LEU A 409 0.45 -16.11 15.47
CA LEU A 409 0.31 -17.15 14.44
C LEU A 409 1.35 -16.99 13.32
N GLY A 410 1.58 -15.73 12.87
CA GLY A 410 2.57 -15.44 11.84
C GLY A 410 3.99 -15.82 12.26
N ALA A 411 4.41 -15.45 13.46
CA ALA A 411 5.72 -15.78 14.01
C ALA A 411 5.87 -17.29 14.25
N SER A 412 4.87 -17.94 14.85
CA SER A 412 4.89 -19.40 15.09
C SER A 412 5.15 -20.16 13.78
N LYS A 413 4.40 -19.87 12.72
CA LYS A 413 4.53 -20.58 11.44
C LYS A 413 5.80 -20.21 10.66
N LEU A 414 6.26 -18.95 10.75
CA LEU A 414 7.49 -18.51 10.10
C LEU A 414 8.73 -19.12 10.75
N LEU A 415 8.76 -19.16 12.09
CA LEU A 415 9.89 -19.66 12.89
C LEU A 415 9.79 -21.15 13.20
N LYS A 416 8.64 -21.77 12.94
CA LYS A 416 8.32 -23.19 13.25
C LYS A 416 8.47 -23.49 14.74
N VAL A 417 7.78 -22.70 15.56
CA VAL A 417 7.74 -22.83 17.02
C VAL A 417 6.30 -22.94 17.50
N ASP A 418 6.11 -23.61 18.63
CA ASP A 418 4.80 -23.87 19.22
C ASP A 418 4.41 -22.86 20.30
N GLU A 419 5.33 -21.96 20.62
CA GLU A 419 5.13 -20.91 21.62
C GLU A 419 5.63 -19.56 21.12
N VAL A 420 4.83 -18.50 21.35
CA VAL A 420 5.17 -17.11 21.00
C VAL A 420 4.64 -16.16 22.07
N ILE A 421 5.43 -15.16 22.42
CA ILE A 421 5.03 -14.08 23.31
C ILE A 421 4.76 -12.82 22.50
N VAL A 422 3.63 -12.16 22.77
CA VAL A 422 3.33 -10.82 22.25
C VAL A 422 3.15 -9.87 23.41
N LEU A 423 3.98 -8.84 23.46
CA LEU A 423 4.00 -7.81 24.51
C LEU A 423 3.53 -6.49 23.94
N HIS A 424 2.41 -5.98 24.42
CA HIS A 424 1.98 -4.61 24.15
C HIS A 424 2.46 -3.70 25.27
N ILE A 425 3.12 -2.59 24.92
CA ILE A 425 3.55 -1.57 25.87
C ILE A 425 2.78 -0.29 25.56
N TYR A 426 1.99 0.15 26.54
CA TYR A 426 1.11 1.33 26.46
C TYR A 426 1.79 2.50 27.14
N SER A 427 2.45 3.37 26.37
CA SER A 427 3.17 4.55 26.87
C SER A 427 2.27 5.79 26.78
N LEU A 428 1.52 6.04 27.85
CA LEU A 428 0.67 7.23 28.00
C LEU A 428 1.47 8.40 28.57
N ASP A 429 0.88 9.58 28.65
CA ASP A 429 1.56 10.79 29.15
C ASP A 429 1.89 10.71 30.64
N ASP A 430 1.06 10.01 31.41
CA ASP A 430 1.18 9.90 32.89
C ASP A 430 1.78 8.57 33.36
N LYS A 431 1.68 7.51 32.57
CA LYS A 431 2.15 6.19 32.96
C LYS A 431 2.45 5.30 31.75
N THR A 432 3.34 4.33 31.94
CA THR A 432 3.54 3.20 31.03
C THR A 432 3.04 1.92 31.71
N THR A 433 2.43 1.05 30.94
CA THR A 433 1.97 -0.28 31.39
C THR A 433 2.20 -1.29 30.26
N SER A 434 2.41 -2.54 30.63
CA SER A 434 2.56 -3.61 29.67
C SER A 434 1.44 -4.64 29.77
N LYS A 435 1.22 -5.37 28.69
CA LYS A 435 0.34 -6.54 28.66
C LYS A 435 0.98 -7.64 27.84
N GLU A 436 1.47 -8.65 28.54
CA GLU A 436 1.98 -9.88 27.95
C GLU A 436 0.84 -10.82 27.59
N ARG A 437 0.95 -11.46 26.41
CA ARG A 437 0.12 -12.57 25.98
C ARG A 437 1.02 -13.66 25.46
N ARG A 438 0.95 -14.82 26.09
CA ARG A 438 1.69 -16.01 25.70
C ARG A 438 0.74 -16.95 24.96
N TYR A 439 1.12 -17.39 23.76
CA TYR A 439 0.32 -18.24 22.90
C TYR A 439 1.01 -19.57 22.73
N GLU A 440 0.32 -20.62 23.14
CA GLU A 440 0.75 -22.01 22.98
C GLU A 440 0.04 -22.67 21.79
N GLU A 441 0.46 -23.87 21.40
CA GLU A 441 -0.01 -24.60 20.21
C GLU A 441 -1.55 -24.65 20.11
N SER A 442 -2.24 -25.02 21.21
CA SER A 442 -3.71 -25.12 21.23
C SER A 442 -4.43 -23.79 20.96
N GLU A 443 -3.87 -22.69 21.46
CA GLU A 443 -4.40 -21.35 21.22
C GLU A 443 -4.11 -20.91 19.78
N LEU A 444 -2.91 -21.21 19.26
CA LEU A 444 -2.51 -20.93 17.88
C LEU A 444 -3.42 -21.66 16.87
N ASP A 445 -3.84 -22.90 17.17
CA ASP A 445 -4.78 -23.63 16.33
C ASP A 445 -6.19 -22.99 16.35
N SER A 446 -6.64 -22.51 17.51
CA SER A 446 -7.91 -21.78 17.62
C SER A 446 -7.86 -20.45 16.85
N ILE A 447 -6.74 -19.74 16.92
CA ILE A 447 -6.48 -18.51 16.16
C ILE A 447 -6.51 -18.78 14.66
N LYS A 448 -5.87 -19.87 14.21
CA LYS A 448 -5.88 -20.30 12.81
C LYS A 448 -7.31 -20.43 12.28
N LEU A 449 -8.18 -21.16 12.98
CA LEU A 449 -9.59 -21.32 12.59
C LEU A 449 -10.31 -19.98 12.46
N LYS A 450 -10.10 -19.07 13.40
CA LYS A 450 -10.66 -17.70 13.35
C LYS A 450 -10.24 -16.94 12.09
N PHE A 451 -8.97 -17.03 11.71
CA PHE A 451 -8.47 -16.36 10.51
C PHE A 451 -8.89 -17.06 9.21
N GLU A 452 -9.10 -18.37 9.22
CA GLU A 452 -9.70 -19.08 8.10
C GLU A 452 -11.15 -18.60 7.85
N ASP A 453 -11.96 -18.36 8.88
CA ASP A 453 -13.28 -17.77 8.76
C ASP A 453 -13.23 -16.34 8.19
N ILE A 454 -12.26 -15.53 8.63
CA ILE A 454 -12.05 -14.20 8.06
C ILE A 454 -11.63 -14.30 6.58
N ALA A 455 -10.80 -15.28 6.22
CA ALA A 455 -10.38 -15.50 4.84
C ALA A 455 -11.56 -15.93 3.94
N MET A 456 -12.47 -16.80 4.43
CA MET A 456 -13.71 -17.14 3.72
C MET A 456 -14.56 -15.90 3.48
N LYS A 457 -14.75 -15.06 4.48
CA LYS A 457 -15.50 -13.81 4.38
C LYS A 457 -14.89 -12.86 3.35
N THR A 458 -13.60 -12.62 3.41
CA THR A 458 -12.92 -11.73 2.46
C THR A 458 -12.85 -12.32 1.05
N GLY A 459 -12.68 -13.62 0.92
CA GLY A 459 -12.70 -14.36 -0.34
C GLY A 459 -14.02 -14.26 -1.10
N SER A 460 -15.14 -14.11 -0.37
CA SER A 460 -16.48 -13.98 -0.94
C SER A 460 -16.78 -12.62 -1.57
N TRP A 461 -15.94 -11.60 -1.37
CA TRP A 461 -16.14 -10.29 -1.99
C TRP A 461 -16.08 -10.41 -3.51
N LEU A 462 -17.15 -9.96 -4.17
CA LEU A 462 -17.24 -10.02 -5.63
C LEU A 462 -16.18 -9.12 -6.25
N PRO A 463 -15.29 -9.65 -7.11
CA PRO A 463 -14.39 -8.81 -7.84
C PRO A 463 -15.17 -7.76 -8.64
N TYR A 464 -14.71 -6.51 -8.59
CA TYR A 464 -15.31 -5.39 -9.33
C TYR A 464 -16.76 -5.01 -8.96
N ASN A 465 -17.20 -5.39 -7.76
CA ASN A 465 -18.45 -4.89 -7.20
C ASN A 465 -18.22 -4.33 -5.79
N ALA A 466 -17.83 -3.07 -5.72
CA ALA A 466 -17.50 -2.38 -4.47
C ALA A 466 -18.70 -2.26 -3.50
N LEU A 467 -19.92 -2.54 -3.98
CA LEU A 467 -21.13 -2.54 -3.15
C LEU A 467 -21.43 -3.92 -2.54
N SER A 468 -20.77 -4.99 -3.01
CA SER A 468 -21.00 -6.35 -2.51
C SER A 468 -20.64 -6.58 -1.03
N PRO A 469 -19.59 -5.97 -0.45
CA PRO A 469 -19.29 -6.13 0.97
C PRO A 469 -20.35 -5.44 1.85
N LYS A 470 -20.69 -6.08 2.95
CA LYS A 470 -21.67 -5.55 3.90
C LYS A 470 -21.11 -4.30 4.58
N TYR A 471 -21.97 -3.29 4.76
CA TYR A 471 -21.63 -2.17 5.62
C TYR A 471 -22.23 -2.36 7.01
N ASN A 472 -21.57 -1.77 7.99
CA ASN A 472 -22.05 -1.69 9.36
C ASN A 472 -21.89 -0.25 9.85
N VAL A 473 -22.90 0.27 10.53
CA VAL A 473 -22.92 1.65 11.02
C VAL A 473 -22.53 1.70 12.48
N GLY A 474 -21.60 2.59 12.81
CA GLY A 474 -21.13 2.80 14.17
C GLY A 474 -20.36 4.12 14.31
N ASP A 475 -19.73 4.34 15.45
CA ASP A 475 -18.98 5.57 15.75
C ASP A 475 -17.80 5.77 14.77
N TRP A 476 -17.25 4.68 14.22
CA TRP A 476 -16.24 4.71 13.16
C TRP A 476 -16.68 5.39 11.85
N CYS A 477 -17.98 5.58 11.62
CA CYS A 477 -18.45 6.29 10.45
C CYS A 477 -18.10 7.79 10.46
N SER A 478 -17.91 8.37 11.65
CA SER A 478 -17.57 9.79 11.80
C SER A 478 -16.18 10.12 11.25
N PHE A 479 -15.26 9.16 11.29
CA PHE A 479 -13.89 9.25 10.79
C PHE A 479 -13.58 8.22 9.69
N CYS A 480 -14.60 7.80 8.94
CA CYS A 480 -14.43 6.89 7.83
C CYS A 480 -13.94 7.64 6.59
N GLU A 481 -12.83 7.20 6.03
CA GLU A 481 -12.20 7.74 4.83
C GLU A 481 -13.04 7.59 3.55
N PHE A 482 -14.22 6.98 3.63
CA PHE A 482 -15.16 6.77 2.52
C PHE A 482 -16.58 7.23 2.88
N LYS A 483 -16.70 8.13 3.83
CA LYS A 483 -17.99 8.52 4.43
C LYS A 483 -19.00 9.00 3.38
N ASN A 484 -18.62 9.98 2.57
CA ASN A 484 -19.51 10.58 1.58
C ASN A 484 -19.82 9.60 0.47
N THR A 485 -18.82 8.91 -0.07
CA THR A 485 -19.00 7.86 -1.07
C THR A 485 -19.93 6.74 -0.57
N CYS A 486 -19.81 6.35 0.70
CA CYS A 486 -20.68 5.35 1.31
C CYS A 486 -22.13 5.86 1.42
N LEU A 487 -22.34 7.08 1.88
CA LEU A 487 -23.67 7.67 2.04
C LEU A 487 -24.41 7.83 0.71
N GLU A 488 -23.75 8.39 -0.32
CA GLU A 488 -24.29 8.54 -1.66
C GLU A 488 -24.77 7.22 -2.26
N ASN A 489 -23.99 6.16 -2.12
CA ASN A 489 -24.32 4.86 -2.70
C ASN A 489 -25.37 4.08 -1.88
N ARG A 490 -25.46 4.30 -0.58
CA ARG A 490 -26.54 3.73 0.24
C ARG A 490 -27.91 4.26 -0.14
N VAL A 491 -28.00 5.55 -0.48
CA VAL A 491 -29.25 6.14 -0.99
C VAL A 491 -29.63 5.53 -2.33
N SER A 492 -28.65 5.32 -3.23
CA SER A 492 -28.90 4.74 -4.56
C SER A 492 -29.26 3.25 -4.53
N GLU A 493 -28.82 2.50 -3.51
CA GLU A 493 -29.14 1.09 -3.33
C GLU A 493 -30.59 0.85 -2.88
N GLY A 494 -31.36 1.92 -2.60
CA GLY A 494 -32.76 1.82 -2.17
C GLY A 494 -32.94 1.10 -0.83
N GLN A 495 -31.87 0.99 -0.05
CA GLN A 495 -31.95 0.37 1.27
C GLN A 495 -32.69 1.31 2.23
N GLN A 496 -33.92 0.95 2.55
CA GLN A 496 -34.88 1.70 3.38
C GLN A 496 -34.54 1.77 4.88
N GLU A 497 -33.37 1.44 5.32
CA GLU A 497 -32.94 1.91 6.64
C GLU A 497 -32.67 3.40 6.55
N VAL A 498 -33.72 4.17 6.75
CA VAL A 498 -33.65 5.60 7.05
C VAL A 498 -32.89 5.78 8.35
N ILE A 499 -31.57 5.61 8.26
CA ILE A 499 -30.69 6.26 9.21
C ILE A 499 -30.77 7.71 8.79
N SER A 500 -31.70 8.44 9.40
CA SER A 500 -31.86 9.85 9.11
C SER A 500 -30.47 10.48 9.21
N LEU A 501 -30.08 11.29 8.22
CA LEU A 501 -28.92 12.17 8.32
C LEU A 501 -28.83 12.84 9.70
N GLU A 502 -29.97 13.10 10.34
CA GLU A 502 -30.13 13.57 11.71
C GLU A 502 -29.49 12.66 12.78
N LYS A 503 -29.52 11.32 12.66
CA LYS A 503 -28.85 10.42 13.59
C LYS A 503 -27.33 10.43 13.44
N ILE A 504 -26.84 10.60 12.22
CA ILE A 504 -25.40 10.73 11.96
C ILE A 504 -24.91 12.10 12.48
N VAL A 505 -25.66 13.16 12.20
CA VAL A 505 -25.36 14.53 12.66
C VAL A 505 -25.47 14.65 14.19
N SER A 506 -26.45 13.97 14.82
CA SER A 506 -26.56 13.99 16.29
C SER A 506 -25.39 13.27 16.98
N LYS A 507 -24.96 12.13 16.45
CA LYS A 507 -23.77 11.41 16.95
C LYS A 507 -22.46 12.17 16.72
N GLU A 508 -22.33 12.87 15.59
CA GLU A 508 -21.21 13.78 15.35
C GLU A 508 -21.17 14.95 16.36
N LYS A 509 -22.34 15.52 16.67
CA LYS A 509 -22.45 16.56 17.69
C LYS A 509 -22.11 16.04 19.09
N GLU A 510 -22.50 14.82 19.41
CA GLU A 510 -22.13 14.17 20.68
C GLU A 510 -20.63 13.86 20.76
N ALA A 511 -20.03 13.37 19.69
CA ALA A 511 -18.58 13.11 19.63
C ALA A 511 -17.76 14.40 19.71
N LEU A 512 -18.19 15.49 19.05
CA LEU A 512 -17.59 16.82 19.16
C LEU A 512 -17.76 17.42 20.57
N ASN A 513 -18.90 17.20 21.22
CA ASN A 513 -19.12 17.67 22.58
C ASN A 513 -18.27 16.88 23.61
N ARG A 514 -18.07 15.58 23.43
CA ARG A 514 -17.14 14.80 24.26
C ARG A 514 -15.70 15.29 24.12
N LYS A 515 -15.23 15.57 22.91
CA LYS A 515 -13.90 16.17 22.69
C LYS A 515 -13.74 17.58 23.28
N LYS A 516 -14.82 18.35 23.41
CA LYS A 516 -14.79 19.68 24.07
C LYS A 516 -14.79 19.60 25.59
N ILE A 517 -15.14 18.47 26.19
CA ILE A 517 -15.15 18.26 27.64
C ILE A 517 -13.79 17.68 28.10
N GLU A 518 -13.00 17.13 27.17
CA GLU A 518 -11.66 16.57 27.43
C GLU A 518 -10.52 17.58 27.16
N ILE A 519 -10.82 18.83 26.81
CA ILE A 519 -9.90 19.97 26.75
C ILE A 519 -10.22 20.92 27.91
#